data_3a08950a9662b07c40ff92f7dfcda173
#
_entry.id   3a08950a9662b07c40ff92f7dfcda173
#
_cell.length_a   1.000
_cell.length_b   1.000
_cell.length_c   1.000
_cell.angle_alpha   90.00
_cell.angle_beta   90.00
_cell.angle_gamma   90.00
#
_symmetry.space_group_name_H-M   'P 1'
#
loop_
_entity.id
_entity.type
_entity.pdbx_description
1 polymer ?
#
loop_
_entity_poly.entity_id
_entity_poly.type
_entity_poly.pdbx_seq_one_letter_code
_entity_poly.pdbx_strand_id
1 'polypeptide(L)'
;MFLFTVTKPGLRQAGALALCAVCLCGTVAAAGHFSGGAVTASAAAVPGIETTQDIGTYFTGYGFDTDLASAAVDKVKIPKKWDDSFAAFNQIVQESGLDLADYKGKTVEKWTVLCPQLSTGDHDTYCVLLAYKAKAVGAYLLQKPSGEVTGLITAAKAG
;
A
#
# COMPACT_ATOMS: atom_id res chain seq x y z
N MET A 1 21.71 -1.65 -25.22
CA MET A 1 22.37 -2.48 -24.23
C MET A 1 22.69 -1.60 -23.02
N PHE A 2 21.77 -1.48 -22.11
CA PHE A 2 21.97 -0.68 -20.90
C PHE A 2 22.09 -1.61 -19.71
N LEU A 3 23.31 -1.73 -19.22
CA LEU A 3 23.65 -2.43 -17.98
C LEU A 3 23.27 -1.52 -16.81
N PHE A 4 22.22 -1.87 -16.10
CA PHE A 4 21.97 -1.29 -14.80
C PHE A 4 22.78 -2.04 -13.75
N THR A 5 23.85 -1.43 -13.32
CA THR A 5 24.63 -1.89 -12.20
C THR A 5 23.86 -1.57 -10.93
N VAL A 6 23.27 -2.59 -10.33
CA VAL A 6 22.69 -2.48 -8.98
C VAL A 6 23.83 -2.46 -7.97
N THR A 7 24.16 -1.29 -7.48
CA THR A 7 25.06 -1.14 -6.36
C THR A 7 24.26 -1.38 -5.07
N LYS A 8 24.53 -2.51 -4.42
CA LYS A 8 24.06 -2.76 -3.06
C LYS A 8 24.71 -1.76 -2.11
N PRO A 9 23.97 -0.95 -1.35
CA PRO A 9 24.52 -0.34 -0.16
C PRO A 9 24.56 -1.40 0.94
N GLY A 10 25.77 -1.66 1.39
CA GLY A 10 26.05 -2.59 2.47
C GLY A 10 25.39 -2.18 3.77
N LEU A 11 24.76 -3.14 4.37
CA LEU A 11 24.30 -3.15 5.74
C LEU A 11 25.50 -3.02 6.68
N ARG A 12 25.66 -1.91 7.33
CA ARG A 12 26.45 -1.76 8.56
C ARG A 12 25.61 -0.90 9.50
N GLN A 13 24.99 -1.60 10.39
CA GLN A 13 25.40 -1.83 11.74
C GLN A 13 25.31 -0.64 12.69
N ALA A 14 24.66 -0.94 13.69
CA ALA A 14 24.88 -0.72 15.09
C ALA A 14 24.07 0.45 15.59
N GLY A 15 23.22 0.15 16.44
CA GLY A 15 23.54 -0.13 17.78
C GLY A 15 23.08 0.94 18.70
N ALA A 16 22.67 0.48 19.80
CA ALA A 16 22.53 1.15 21.08
C ALA A 16 21.14 1.71 21.37
N LEU A 17 20.38 0.89 22.07
CA LEU A 17 20.17 1.08 23.51
C LEU A 17 19.75 2.49 23.92
N ALA A 18 18.46 2.66 24.11
CA ALA A 18 18.01 3.47 25.21
C ALA A 18 16.74 2.86 25.78
N LEU A 19 16.93 2.12 26.84
CA LEU A 19 15.96 1.86 27.87
C LEU A 19 15.39 3.20 28.35
N CYS A 20 14.09 3.37 28.27
CA CYS A 20 13.36 4.17 29.23
C CYS A 20 12.04 3.46 29.54
N ALA A 21 12.12 2.65 30.56
CA ALA A 21 10.96 2.25 31.34
C ALA A 21 10.42 3.49 32.03
N VAL A 22 9.19 3.85 31.74
CA VAL A 22 8.37 4.60 32.67
C VAL A 22 7.03 3.92 32.76
N CYS A 23 6.94 3.10 33.77
CA CYS A 23 5.68 2.73 34.38
C CYS A 23 4.98 3.99 34.87
N LEU A 24 3.75 4.16 34.51
CA LEU A 24 2.79 4.79 35.40
C LEU A 24 1.42 4.13 35.22
N CYS A 25 1.08 3.42 36.26
CA CYS A 25 -0.22 2.91 36.57
C CYS A 25 -1.29 4.00 36.53
N GLY A 26 -2.36 3.68 35.89
CA GLY A 26 -3.60 4.43 35.98
C GLY A 26 -4.75 3.51 35.70
N THR A 27 -5.11 2.74 36.71
CA THR A 27 -6.37 2.01 36.79
C THR A 27 -7.51 3.01 36.93
N VAL A 28 -8.41 3.05 35.96
CA VAL A 28 -9.77 3.47 36.19
C VAL A 28 -10.69 2.44 35.59
N ALA A 29 -11.23 1.64 36.45
CA ALA A 29 -12.40 0.82 36.19
C ALA A 29 -13.62 1.74 36.10
N ALA A 30 -14.34 1.70 35.01
CA ALA A 30 -15.72 2.12 34.96
C ALA A 30 -16.47 1.17 34.05
N ALA A 31 -17.20 0.30 34.64
CA ALA A 31 -18.26 -0.47 34.01
C ALA A 31 -19.37 0.50 33.58
N GLY A 32 -19.88 0.31 32.36
CA GLY A 32 -21.02 1.09 31.93
C GLY A 32 -21.49 0.75 30.51
N HIS A 33 -22.40 -0.18 30.45
CA HIS A 33 -23.47 -0.29 29.45
C HIS A 33 -23.12 -0.35 27.93
N PHE A 34 -23.26 -1.55 27.44
CA PHE A 34 -23.63 -1.85 26.05
C PHE A 34 -24.86 -1.03 25.65
N SER A 35 -24.69 -0.24 24.63
CA SER A 35 -25.80 0.23 23.83
C SER A 35 -25.35 0.25 22.39
N GLY A 36 -26.08 -0.45 21.52
CA GLY A 36 -25.79 -0.60 20.13
C GLY A 36 -25.57 0.74 19.44
N GLY A 37 -24.36 0.94 19.01
CA GLY A 37 -23.94 2.12 18.27
C GLY A 37 -23.64 1.73 16.86
N ALA A 38 -24.30 2.40 15.94
CA ALA A 38 -24.06 2.39 14.53
C ALA A 38 -22.55 2.36 14.24
N VAL A 39 -22.17 1.46 13.35
CA VAL A 39 -20.83 1.45 12.76
C VAL A 39 -20.75 2.71 11.91
N THR A 40 -20.42 3.81 12.53
CA THR A 40 -19.88 4.94 11.80
C THR A 40 -18.57 4.46 11.23
N ALA A 41 -18.53 4.27 9.92
CA ALA A 41 -17.28 4.14 9.22
C ALA A 41 -16.52 5.46 9.45
N SER A 42 -15.77 5.48 10.54
CA SER A 42 -14.74 6.46 10.76
C SER A 42 -13.79 6.29 9.58
N ALA A 43 -13.69 7.30 8.74
CA ALA A 43 -12.57 7.40 7.82
C ALA A 43 -11.33 7.41 8.71
N ALA A 44 -10.79 6.21 8.96
CA ALA A 44 -9.53 6.05 9.64
C ALA A 44 -8.55 6.90 8.86
N ALA A 45 -7.93 7.86 9.52
CA ALA A 45 -6.83 8.60 8.95
C ALA A 45 -5.88 7.54 8.40
N VAL A 46 -5.66 7.57 7.08
CA VAL A 46 -4.79 6.61 6.42
C VAL A 46 -3.42 6.75 7.09
N PRO A 47 -2.96 5.74 7.83
CA PRO A 47 -1.66 5.82 8.48
C PRO A 47 -0.61 6.09 7.40
N GLY A 48 0.43 6.84 7.75
CA GLY A 48 1.51 7.11 6.81
C GLY A 48 2.08 5.79 6.29
N ILE A 49 2.34 5.71 5.00
CA ILE A 49 2.92 4.52 4.36
C ILE A 49 4.44 4.66 4.42
N GLU A 50 5.06 4.09 5.43
CA GLU A 50 6.50 4.14 5.66
C GLU A 50 7.15 2.76 5.75
N THR A 51 6.35 1.75 6.07
CA THR A 51 6.83 0.39 6.29
C THR A 51 6.04 -0.63 5.47
N THR A 52 6.61 -1.82 5.30
CA THR A 52 5.90 -2.94 4.66
C THR A 52 4.65 -3.35 5.43
N GLN A 53 4.66 -3.16 6.75
CA GLN A 53 3.50 -3.45 7.59
C GLN A 53 2.33 -2.51 7.28
N ASP A 54 2.61 -1.23 6.99
CA ASP A 54 1.59 -0.26 6.60
C ASP A 54 0.93 -0.66 5.28
N ILE A 55 1.74 -1.18 4.33
CA ILE A 55 1.24 -1.73 3.07
C ILE A 55 0.29 -2.90 3.32
N GLY A 56 0.70 -3.86 4.14
CA GLY A 56 -0.14 -5.00 4.51
C GLY A 56 -1.46 -4.56 5.13
N THR A 57 -1.40 -3.65 6.09
CA THR A 57 -2.58 -3.10 6.76
C THR A 57 -3.52 -2.39 5.76
N TYR A 58 -2.95 -1.63 4.82
CA TYR A 58 -3.73 -0.96 3.79
C TYR A 58 -4.54 -1.95 2.95
N PHE A 59 -3.90 -3.00 2.43
CA PHE A 59 -4.57 -3.99 1.58
C PHE A 59 -5.51 -4.91 2.35
N THR A 60 -5.19 -5.23 3.60
CA THR A 60 -6.10 -5.98 4.49
C THR A 60 -7.40 -5.22 4.70
N GLY A 61 -7.39 -3.89 4.70
CA GLY A 61 -8.58 -3.06 4.74
C GLY A 61 -9.53 -3.26 3.54
N TYR A 62 -9.03 -3.76 2.42
CA TYR A 62 -9.82 -4.15 1.25
C TYR A 62 -10.10 -5.67 1.19
N GLY A 63 -9.64 -6.43 2.18
CA GLY A 63 -9.84 -7.88 2.24
C GLY A 63 -8.77 -8.69 1.51
N PHE A 64 -7.62 -8.10 1.17
CA PHE A 64 -6.52 -8.79 0.52
C PHE A 64 -5.43 -9.17 1.50
N ASP A 65 -5.07 -10.44 1.52
CA ASP A 65 -3.89 -10.93 2.22
C ASP A 65 -2.64 -10.72 1.36
N THR A 66 -1.58 -10.23 1.97
CA THR A 66 -0.33 -9.92 1.27
C THR A 66 0.85 -10.64 1.89
N ASP A 67 1.74 -11.15 1.04
CA ASP A 67 3.02 -11.70 1.48
C ASP A 67 4.05 -10.56 1.63
N LEU A 68 4.20 -10.06 2.86
CA LEU A 68 5.11 -8.97 3.16
C LEU A 68 6.59 -9.32 2.93
N ALA A 69 6.94 -10.61 2.91
CA ALA A 69 8.30 -11.04 2.59
C ALA A 69 8.66 -10.79 1.12
N SER A 70 7.65 -10.73 0.24
CA SER A 70 7.81 -10.40 -1.18
C SER A 70 7.88 -8.91 -1.48
N ALA A 71 7.75 -8.05 -0.47
CA ALA A 71 7.65 -6.61 -0.66
C ALA A 71 8.88 -6.02 -1.35
N ALA A 72 8.63 -5.28 -2.41
CA ALA A 72 9.64 -4.52 -3.15
C ALA A 72 9.18 -3.07 -3.27
N VAL A 73 10.13 -2.14 -3.22
CA VAL A 73 9.89 -0.72 -3.42
C VAL A 73 10.77 -0.17 -4.52
N ASP A 74 10.14 0.54 -5.45
CA ASP A 74 10.77 1.24 -6.54
C ASP A 74 10.35 2.71 -6.55
N LYS A 75 11.16 3.58 -7.15
CA LYS A 75 10.78 4.96 -7.39
C LYS A 75 10.33 5.12 -8.84
N VAL A 76 9.12 5.60 -9.02
CA VAL A 76 8.55 5.84 -10.33
C VAL A 76 8.09 7.28 -10.46
N LYS A 77 8.19 7.83 -11.66
CA LYS A 77 7.75 9.20 -11.93
C LYS A 77 6.40 9.19 -12.62
N ILE A 78 5.45 9.93 -12.06
CA ILE A 78 4.16 10.16 -12.72
C ILE A 78 4.38 11.08 -13.93
N PRO A 79 3.93 10.73 -15.14
CA PRO A 79 4.10 11.58 -16.31
C PRO A 79 3.46 12.96 -16.13
N LYS A 80 4.09 14.00 -16.66
CA LYS A 80 3.50 15.35 -16.67
C LYS A 80 2.37 15.47 -17.67
N LYS A 81 2.52 14.80 -18.82
CA LYS A 81 1.51 14.70 -19.86
C LYS A 81 0.98 13.28 -19.86
N TRP A 82 -0.32 13.14 -19.86
CA TRP A 82 -0.99 11.87 -19.89
C TRP A 82 -1.51 11.59 -21.30
N ASP A 83 -1.28 10.39 -21.78
CA ASP A 83 -1.96 9.82 -22.92
C ASP A 83 -3.25 9.12 -22.47
N ASP A 84 -4.00 8.60 -23.41
CA ASP A 84 -5.27 7.92 -23.13
C ASP A 84 -5.07 6.67 -22.27
N SER A 85 -3.92 6.00 -22.41
CA SER A 85 -3.58 4.80 -21.63
C SER A 85 -3.37 5.15 -20.16
N PHE A 86 -2.64 6.24 -19.88
CA PHE A 86 -2.42 6.66 -18.50
C PHE A 86 -3.69 7.26 -17.87
N ALA A 87 -4.50 7.93 -18.66
CA ALA A 87 -5.80 8.41 -18.20
C ALA A 87 -6.73 7.25 -17.82
N ALA A 88 -6.77 6.18 -18.61
CA ALA A 88 -7.52 4.96 -18.29
C ALA A 88 -6.97 4.28 -17.04
N PHE A 89 -5.65 4.20 -16.88
CA PHE A 89 -5.03 3.69 -15.67
C PHE A 89 -5.43 4.50 -14.43
N ASN A 90 -5.44 5.83 -14.52
CA ASN A 90 -5.86 6.66 -13.40
C ASN A 90 -7.35 6.43 -13.02
N GLN A 91 -8.22 6.11 -13.99
CA GLN A 91 -9.61 5.75 -13.67
C GLN A 91 -9.69 4.50 -12.81
N ILE A 92 -8.84 3.50 -13.07
CA ILE A 92 -8.74 2.30 -12.21
C ILE A 92 -8.27 2.68 -10.81
N VAL A 93 -7.29 3.57 -10.69
CA VAL A 93 -6.81 4.06 -9.39
C VAL A 93 -7.91 4.83 -8.64
N GLN A 94 -8.73 5.59 -9.35
CA GLN A 94 -9.85 6.36 -8.77
C GLN A 94 -10.93 5.48 -8.14
N GLU A 95 -11.06 4.22 -8.55
CA GLU A 95 -11.96 3.27 -7.91
C GLU A 95 -11.67 3.09 -6.42
N SER A 96 -10.43 3.20 -6.01
CA SER A 96 -10.02 3.14 -4.60
C SER A 96 -10.05 4.48 -3.87
N GLY A 97 -10.65 5.51 -4.48
CA GLY A 97 -10.76 6.85 -3.91
C GLY A 97 -9.45 7.66 -3.96
N LEU A 98 -8.47 7.21 -4.73
CA LEU A 98 -7.17 7.87 -4.93
C LEU A 98 -7.11 8.48 -6.33
N ASP A 99 -6.30 9.53 -6.53
CA ASP A 99 -6.15 10.19 -7.82
C ASP A 99 -4.69 10.63 -8.02
N LEU A 100 -4.15 10.29 -9.18
CA LEU A 100 -2.78 10.66 -9.55
C LEU A 100 -2.69 12.04 -10.22
N ALA A 101 -3.80 12.71 -10.50
CA ALA A 101 -3.83 13.99 -11.21
C ALA A 101 -3.02 15.08 -10.50
N ASP A 102 -3.08 15.12 -9.17
CA ASP A 102 -2.36 16.09 -8.34
C ASP A 102 -0.84 15.80 -8.23
N TYR A 103 -0.42 14.64 -8.72
CA TYR A 103 0.95 14.15 -8.61
C TYR A 103 1.69 14.13 -9.96
N LYS A 104 1.15 14.76 -10.99
CA LYS A 104 1.78 14.88 -12.32
C LYS A 104 3.21 15.42 -12.21
N GLY A 105 4.17 14.68 -12.76
CA GLY A 105 5.57 15.02 -12.73
C GLY A 105 6.28 14.79 -11.39
N LYS A 106 5.59 14.28 -10.37
CA LYS A 106 6.18 13.89 -9.09
C LYS A 106 6.78 12.50 -9.18
N THR A 107 7.80 12.27 -8.36
CA THR A 107 8.36 10.93 -8.14
C THR A 107 7.69 10.35 -6.91
N VAL A 108 7.12 9.18 -7.07
CA VAL A 108 6.41 8.42 -6.01
C VAL A 108 7.11 7.11 -5.74
N GLU A 109 6.91 6.57 -4.57
CA GLU A 109 7.35 5.22 -4.22
C GLU A 109 6.28 4.23 -4.67
N LYS A 110 6.71 3.22 -5.42
CA LYS A 110 5.87 2.12 -5.87
C LYS A 110 6.19 0.89 -5.03
N TRP A 111 5.31 0.56 -4.13
CA TRP A 111 5.37 -0.65 -3.34
C TRP A 111 4.65 -1.77 -4.04
N THR A 112 5.29 -2.93 -4.13
CA THR A 112 4.73 -4.12 -4.79
C THR A 112 4.85 -5.29 -3.83
N VAL A 113 3.73 -5.94 -3.52
CA VAL A 113 3.67 -7.13 -2.66
C VAL A 113 2.83 -8.21 -3.32
N LEU A 114 3.23 -9.46 -3.18
CA LEU A 114 2.48 -10.59 -3.70
C LEU A 114 1.16 -10.74 -2.93
N CYS A 115 0.09 -11.04 -3.65
CA CYS A 115 -1.20 -11.40 -3.10
C CYS A 115 -1.46 -12.89 -3.37
N PRO A 116 -1.10 -13.80 -2.45
CA PRO A 116 -1.25 -15.24 -2.66
C PRO A 116 -2.69 -15.67 -2.88
N GLN A 117 -3.62 -14.98 -2.24
CA GLN A 117 -5.06 -15.24 -2.33
C GLN A 117 -5.61 -15.11 -3.75
N LEU A 118 -5.06 -14.22 -4.55
CA LEU A 118 -5.47 -13.97 -5.94
C LEU A 118 -4.51 -14.58 -6.97
N SER A 119 -3.41 -15.16 -6.51
CA SER A 119 -2.44 -15.84 -7.37
C SER A 119 -2.90 -17.27 -7.64
N THR A 120 -2.66 -17.73 -8.87
CA THR A 120 -2.90 -19.12 -9.31
C THR A 120 -1.61 -19.70 -9.84
N GLY A 121 -1.59 -20.99 -10.18
CA GLY A 121 -0.39 -21.63 -10.71
C GLY A 121 0.19 -20.99 -11.98
N ASP A 122 -0.66 -20.30 -12.74
CA ASP A 122 -0.27 -19.68 -14.02
C ASP A 122 -0.08 -18.15 -13.93
N HIS A 123 -0.56 -17.55 -12.86
CA HIS A 123 -0.55 -16.09 -12.71
C HIS A 123 -0.26 -15.66 -11.27
N ASP A 124 0.66 -14.73 -11.14
CA ASP A 124 0.93 -14.06 -9.88
C ASP A 124 0.21 -12.70 -9.85
N THR A 125 -0.56 -12.47 -8.82
CA THR A 125 -1.23 -11.19 -8.59
C THR A 125 -0.50 -10.41 -7.50
N TYR A 126 -0.15 -9.19 -7.81
CA TYR A 126 0.54 -8.27 -6.93
C TYR A 126 -0.36 -7.12 -6.52
N CYS A 127 -0.36 -6.80 -5.26
CA CYS A 127 -0.91 -5.55 -4.75
C CYS A 127 0.13 -4.46 -4.93
N VAL A 128 -0.22 -3.38 -5.59
CA VAL A 128 0.67 -2.25 -5.85
C VAL A 128 0.10 -1.00 -5.20
N LEU A 129 0.92 -0.34 -4.40
CA LEU A 129 0.60 0.93 -3.74
C LEU A 129 1.60 2.00 -4.18
N LEU A 130 1.09 3.12 -4.62
CA LEU A 130 1.89 4.30 -4.91
C LEU A 130 1.80 5.25 -3.72
N ALA A 131 2.95 5.66 -3.18
CA ALA A 131 3.04 6.56 -2.05
C ALA A 131 3.86 7.81 -2.40
N TYR A 132 3.40 8.95 -1.95
CA TYR A 132 4.11 10.22 -2.02
C TYR A 132 4.18 10.85 -0.64
N LYS A 133 5.41 11.05 -0.12
CA LYS A 133 5.64 11.58 1.22
C LYS A 133 4.80 10.84 2.28
N ALA A 134 4.95 9.53 2.31
CA ALA A 134 4.23 8.64 3.21
C ALA A 134 2.69 8.63 3.05
N LYS A 135 2.15 9.21 1.99
CA LYS A 135 0.71 9.21 1.72
C LYS A 135 0.39 8.32 0.53
N ALA A 136 -0.59 7.44 0.67
CA ALA A 136 -1.10 6.67 -0.46
C ALA A 136 -1.72 7.60 -1.50
N VAL A 137 -1.28 7.49 -2.74
CA VAL A 137 -1.75 8.31 -3.86
C VAL A 137 -2.32 7.49 -5.01
N GLY A 138 -2.06 6.20 -5.03
CA GLY A 138 -2.61 5.26 -5.98
C GLY A 138 -2.51 3.84 -5.46
N ALA A 139 -3.49 3.00 -5.79
CA ALA A 139 -3.48 1.59 -5.43
C ALA A 139 -4.21 0.78 -6.51
N TYR A 140 -3.66 -0.37 -6.85
CA TYR A 140 -4.22 -1.26 -7.86
C TYR A 140 -3.63 -2.68 -7.73
N LEU A 141 -4.24 -3.62 -8.43
CA LEU A 141 -3.72 -4.98 -8.59
C LEU A 141 -3.05 -5.11 -9.95
N LEU A 142 -1.94 -5.82 -9.98
CA LEU A 142 -1.17 -6.13 -11.19
C LEU A 142 -1.00 -7.63 -11.33
N GLN A 143 -1.51 -8.20 -12.40
CA GLN A 143 -1.34 -9.62 -12.71
C GLN A 143 -0.13 -9.82 -13.63
N LYS A 144 0.71 -10.77 -13.31
CA LYS A 144 1.84 -11.18 -14.16
C LYS A 144 1.63 -12.63 -14.62
N PRO A 145 2.04 -12.99 -15.84
CA PRO A 145 2.79 -12.20 -16.83
C PRO A 145 1.95 -11.28 -17.71
N SER A 146 0.61 -11.31 -17.62
CA SER A 146 -0.28 -10.59 -18.54
C SER A 146 -0.08 -9.07 -18.51
N GLY A 147 0.29 -8.52 -17.35
CA GLY A 147 0.37 -7.08 -17.14
C GLY A 147 -1.00 -6.42 -16.93
N GLU A 148 -2.03 -7.21 -16.71
CA GLU A 148 -3.39 -6.71 -16.46
C GLU A 148 -3.43 -5.93 -15.15
N VAL A 149 -4.11 -4.79 -15.18
CA VAL A 149 -4.32 -3.91 -14.03
C VAL A 149 -5.80 -3.88 -13.67
N THR A 150 -6.10 -4.12 -12.41
CA THR A 150 -7.46 -4.16 -11.88
C THR A 150 -7.57 -3.25 -10.65
N GLY A 151 -8.72 -2.57 -10.50
CA GLY A 151 -8.99 -1.77 -9.32
C GLY A 151 -9.28 -2.62 -8.09
N LEU A 152 -8.93 -2.11 -6.91
CA LEU A 152 -9.11 -2.83 -5.64
C LEU A 152 -10.58 -3.16 -5.37
N ILE A 153 -11.49 -2.24 -5.64
CA ILE A 153 -12.93 -2.43 -5.39
C ILE A 153 -13.54 -3.42 -6.36
N THR A 154 -13.16 -3.35 -7.64
CA THR A 154 -13.60 -4.31 -8.65
C THR A 154 -13.16 -5.71 -8.29
N ALA A 155 -11.91 -5.90 -7.88
CA ALA A 155 -11.39 -7.19 -7.46
C ALA A 155 -12.02 -7.70 -6.17
N ALA A 156 -12.25 -6.83 -5.17
CA ALA A 156 -12.89 -7.21 -3.92
C ALA A 156 -14.35 -7.66 -4.09
N LYS A 157 -15.03 -7.24 -5.14
CA LYS A 157 -16.40 -7.67 -5.46
C LYS A 157 -16.46 -8.97 -6.25
N ALA A 158 -15.36 -9.37 -6.88
CA ALA A 158 -15.29 -10.56 -7.73
C ALA A 158 -14.94 -11.85 -6.95
N GLY A 159 -14.43 -11.72 -5.73
CA GLY A 159 -14.14 -12.84 -4.81
C GLY A 159 -15.25 -12.99 -3.80
#